data_92817dbdcee4233bf3e0410df8eb7034
#
_entry.id   92817dbdcee4233bf3e0410df8eb7034
#
_cell.length_a   1.000
_cell.length_b   1.000
_cell.length_c   1.000
_cell.angle_alpha   90.00
_cell.angle_beta   90.00
_cell.angle_gamma   90.00
#
_symmetry.space_group_name_H-M   'P 1'
#
loop_
_entity.id
_entity.type
_entity.pdbx_description
1 polymer ?
#
loop_
_entity_poly.entity_id
_entity_poly.type
_entity_poly.pdbx_seq_one_letter_code
_entity_poly.pdbx_strand_id
1 'polypeptide(L)'
;MTVLACAGQVAAHTVEVGASSDSARVTTVGDIDYLWVLRNSLIDPADIPRVVERAKAMQVRGILVQVVGRGDAWYRSDLLPAPEPLRGADRDPLGELLPLAHAAGLEVHAWVNCCLAWSGRHPPRDRRHVVNAHPEWIAHTADGRAMTRLSMRQRERLQVEGVFLSPGHPGVQRWLAEVVKELVERYPVDGVHMDYIRQPGIEVGFDPTTRSRFAMQFGADPMYLQRQPPRLRARLDSLWRDFQQAQVTAIVRGIRDSITVARPGVMLSAAVYPDSVTAQRGRRQMWGPWLRDGLLDRAFLMCYAPSVQTVLGQLTAAIQHVGSDRVVPGIAVYNTPLSTAAAKLKAVRALGFPAVALYSYDSLYERPVQWARLKALLGVRDRLEVRP
;
A
#
# COMPACT_ATOMS: atom_id res chain seq x y z
N MET A 1 -77.76 -3.68 13.68
CA MET A 1 -76.75 -2.83 14.37
C MET A 1 -75.50 -2.81 13.50
N THR A 2 -75.28 -1.64 12.96
CA THR A 2 -74.34 -1.31 11.87
C THR A 2 -72.92 -1.11 12.43
N VAL A 3 -71.92 -1.75 11.85
CA VAL A 3 -70.51 -1.47 12.16
C VAL A 3 -69.90 -0.74 10.97
N LEU A 4 -69.51 0.52 11.16
CA LEU A 4 -68.76 1.32 10.21
C LEU A 4 -67.31 0.85 10.13
N ALA A 5 -66.84 0.62 8.90
CA ALA A 5 -65.44 0.43 8.58
C ALA A 5 -64.82 1.78 8.17
N CYS A 6 -63.82 2.27 8.91
CA CYS A 6 -62.94 3.38 8.49
C CYS A 6 -61.80 2.84 7.66
N ALA A 7 -61.71 3.20 6.38
CA ALA A 7 -60.58 3.00 5.52
C ALA A 7 -59.61 4.18 5.68
N GLY A 8 -58.43 3.92 6.24
CA GLY A 8 -57.31 4.88 6.26
C GLY A 8 -56.44 4.71 5.01
N GLN A 9 -56.34 5.77 4.22
CA GLN A 9 -55.40 5.85 3.09
C GLN A 9 -53.96 6.06 3.62
N VAL A 10 -53.07 5.13 3.31
CA VAL A 10 -51.62 5.27 3.49
C VAL A 10 -51.06 5.89 2.23
N ALA A 11 -50.57 7.12 2.32
CA ALA A 11 -49.84 7.79 1.26
C ALA A 11 -48.44 7.13 1.12
N ALA A 12 -48.15 6.56 -0.04
CA ALA A 12 -46.84 6.08 -0.38
C ALA A 12 -45.92 7.25 -0.76
N HIS A 13 -44.97 7.58 0.11
CA HIS A 13 -43.85 8.45 -0.25
C HIS A 13 -42.85 7.63 -1.08
N THR A 14 -42.78 7.88 -2.36
CA THR A 14 -41.69 7.47 -3.23
C THR A 14 -40.45 8.29 -2.90
N VAL A 15 -39.47 7.65 -2.30
CA VAL A 15 -38.10 8.19 -2.16
C VAL A 15 -37.43 8.00 -3.51
N GLU A 16 -37.22 9.08 -4.25
CA GLU A 16 -36.32 9.10 -5.41
C GLU A 16 -34.89 8.89 -4.91
N VAL A 17 -34.36 7.70 -5.12
CA VAL A 17 -32.94 7.41 -5.00
C VAL A 17 -32.27 8.04 -6.21
N GLY A 18 -31.60 9.18 -5.99
CA GLY A 18 -30.77 9.82 -7.00
C GLY A 18 -29.70 8.84 -7.50
N ALA A 19 -29.83 8.42 -8.75
CA ALA A 19 -28.82 7.65 -9.44
C ALA A 19 -27.58 8.53 -9.61
N SER A 20 -26.51 8.26 -8.85
CA SER A 20 -25.19 8.76 -9.17
C SER A 20 -24.80 8.21 -10.52
N SER A 21 -24.55 9.10 -11.46
CA SER A 21 -24.05 8.75 -12.79
C SER A 21 -22.61 8.23 -12.72
N ASP A 22 -22.46 6.99 -12.29
CA ASP A 22 -21.25 6.22 -12.53
C ASP A 22 -21.36 5.73 -13.98
N SER A 23 -20.85 6.56 -14.92
CA SER A 23 -20.79 6.18 -16.34
C SER A 23 -19.91 4.94 -16.43
N ALA A 24 -20.55 3.78 -16.59
CA ALA A 24 -19.88 2.51 -16.83
C ALA A 24 -18.94 2.67 -18.04
N ARG A 25 -17.65 2.88 -17.77
CA ARG A 25 -16.60 2.79 -18.78
C ARG A 25 -16.63 1.34 -19.31
N VAL A 26 -16.90 1.20 -20.59
CA VAL A 26 -16.72 -0.08 -21.30
C VAL A 26 -15.24 -0.44 -21.17
N THR A 27 -14.93 -1.38 -20.27
CA THR A 27 -13.57 -1.88 -20.08
C THR A 27 -13.17 -2.71 -21.30
N THR A 28 -12.21 -2.22 -22.06
CA THR A 28 -11.59 -2.99 -23.14
C THR A 28 -10.58 -3.97 -22.54
N VAL A 29 -10.51 -5.18 -23.07
CA VAL A 29 -9.56 -6.22 -22.66
C VAL A 29 -8.13 -5.70 -22.87
N GLY A 30 -7.39 -5.46 -21.77
CA GLY A 30 -6.00 -5.00 -21.81
C GLY A 30 -5.69 -3.70 -21.06
N ASP A 31 -6.69 -3.00 -20.54
CA ASP A 31 -6.48 -1.74 -19.83
C ASP A 31 -5.79 -1.96 -18.48
N ILE A 32 -4.80 -1.14 -18.19
CA ILE A 32 -4.13 -1.04 -16.88
C ILE A 32 -4.74 0.16 -16.18
N ASP A 33 -5.28 -0.03 -14.96
CA ASP A 33 -5.97 1.06 -14.26
C ASP A 33 -5.01 1.90 -13.42
N TYR A 34 -4.01 1.26 -12.82
CA TYR A 34 -3.07 1.96 -11.93
C TYR A 34 -1.62 1.62 -12.28
N LEU A 35 -0.74 2.59 -12.07
CA LEU A 35 0.68 2.47 -12.35
C LEU A 35 1.50 2.92 -11.14
N TRP A 36 2.32 2.04 -10.58
CA TRP A 36 3.29 2.44 -9.55
C TRP A 36 4.44 3.23 -10.18
N VAL A 37 4.73 4.40 -9.61
CA VAL A 37 5.82 5.30 -10.00
C VAL A 37 6.77 5.46 -8.82
N LEU A 38 8.01 5.05 -8.99
CA LEU A 38 9.04 5.18 -7.95
C LEU A 38 9.48 6.65 -7.81
N ARG A 39 9.85 7.03 -6.62
CA ARG A 39 10.35 8.38 -6.29
C ARG A 39 11.52 8.84 -7.15
N ASN A 40 12.33 7.91 -7.71
CA ASN A 40 13.47 8.26 -8.55
C ASN A 40 13.05 9.01 -9.82
N SER A 41 11.85 8.76 -10.34
CA SER A 41 11.27 9.50 -11.47
C SER A 41 10.83 10.93 -11.12
N LEU A 42 11.01 11.35 -9.87
CA LEU A 42 10.71 12.72 -9.40
C LEU A 42 11.98 13.54 -9.11
N ILE A 43 13.17 12.97 -9.30
CA ILE A 43 14.45 13.66 -9.02
C ILE A 43 14.65 14.82 -9.97
N ASP A 44 14.54 14.57 -11.27
CA ASP A 44 14.66 15.62 -12.29
C ASP A 44 13.27 16.26 -12.53
N PRO A 45 13.15 17.60 -12.40
CA PRO A 45 11.92 18.32 -12.73
C PRO A 45 11.41 18.03 -14.14
N ALA A 46 12.31 17.82 -15.09
CA ALA A 46 11.97 17.54 -16.48
C ALA A 46 11.33 16.15 -16.68
N ASP A 47 11.49 15.23 -15.72
CA ASP A 47 10.87 13.90 -15.80
C ASP A 47 9.42 13.90 -15.31
N ILE A 48 9.01 14.85 -14.48
CA ILE A 48 7.64 14.91 -13.94
C ILE A 48 6.59 15.03 -15.06
N PRO A 49 6.69 15.98 -16.01
CA PRO A 49 5.77 16.02 -17.15
C PRO A 49 5.78 14.74 -17.98
N ARG A 50 6.95 14.12 -18.18
CA ARG A 50 7.08 12.85 -18.92
C ARG A 50 6.34 11.69 -18.23
N VAL A 51 6.37 11.62 -16.89
CA VAL A 51 5.58 10.63 -16.13
C VAL A 51 4.10 10.79 -16.44
N VAL A 52 3.60 12.03 -16.40
CA VAL A 52 2.19 12.34 -16.65
C VAL A 52 1.80 12.02 -18.10
N GLU A 53 2.58 12.47 -19.08
CA GLU A 53 2.33 12.22 -20.50
C GLU A 53 2.28 10.71 -20.81
N ARG A 54 3.23 9.95 -20.26
CA ARG A 54 3.30 8.50 -20.46
C ARG A 54 2.16 7.77 -19.78
N ALA A 55 1.79 8.15 -18.55
CA ALA A 55 0.64 7.60 -17.85
C ALA A 55 -0.66 7.87 -18.62
N LYS A 56 -0.84 9.10 -19.13
CA LYS A 56 -1.95 9.45 -20.02
C LYS A 56 -1.96 8.62 -21.31
N ALA A 57 -0.80 8.45 -21.95
CA ALA A 57 -0.67 7.61 -23.15
C ALA A 57 -0.96 6.13 -22.88
N MET A 58 -0.76 5.65 -21.64
CA MET A 58 -1.16 4.32 -21.20
C MET A 58 -2.65 4.23 -20.88
N GLN A 59 -3.37 5.35 -20.86
CA GLN A 59 -4.79 5.43 -20.50
C GLN A 59 -5.09 4.87 -19.11
N VAL A 60 -4.12 4.95 -18.17
CA VAL A 60 -4.37 4.54 -16.80
C VAL A 60 -5.33 5.51 -16.12
N ARG A 61 -6.07 5.01 -15.14
CA ARG A 61 -6.96 5.80 -14.30
C ARG A 61 -6.18 6.67 -13.33
N GLY A 62 -5.09 6.12 -12.76
CA GLY A 62 -4.31 6.83 -11.76
C GLY A 62 -2.90 6.30 -11.60
N ILE A 63 -2.10 7.07 -10.88
CA ILE A 63 -0.71 6.76 -10.54
C ILE A 63 -0.54 6.67 -9.03
N LEU A 64 0.21 5.65 -8.60
CA LEU A 64 0.61 5.44 -7.21
C LEU A 64 2.04 5.95 -7.08
N VAL A 65 2.22 7.19 -6.64
CA VAL A 65 3.52 7.89 -6.66
C VAL A 65 4.19 7.78 -5.30
N GLN A 66 5.41 7.23 -5.26
CA GLN A 66 6.15 7.05 -4.01
C GLN A 66 6.66 8.40 -3.48
N VAL A 67 5.96 8.95 -2.48
CA VAL A 67 6.27 10.25 -1.87
C VAL A 67 6.89 10.14 -0.48
N VAL A 68 6.76 8.97 0.19
CA VAL A 68 7.55 8.63 1.38
C VAL A 68 8.28 7.32 1.08
N GLY A 69 9.60 7.41 0.91
CA GLY A 69 10.40 6.27 0.44
C GLY A 69 11.16 5.55 1.54
N ARG A 70 11.98 6.25 2.27
CA ARG A 70 12.91 5.69 3.28
C ARG A 70 12.93 6.56 4.54
N GLY A 71 11.76 6.98 5.06
CA GLY A 71 11.68 7.93 6.15
C GLY A 71 12.01 9.36 5.72
N ASP A 72 11.88 9.64 4.45
CA ASP A 72 12.09 10.92 3.78
C ASP A 72 10.85 11.31 2.95
N ALA A 73 10.61 12.61 2.79
CA ALA A 73 9.47 13.14 2.05
C ALA A 73 9.89 13.73 0.70
N TRP A 74 9.23 13.31 -0.37
CA TRP A 74 9.31 13.85 -1.73
C TRP A 74 8.23 14.93 -1.95
N TYR A 75 7.95 15.67 -0.88
CA TYR A 75 7.03 16.80 -0.77
C TYR A 75 7.49 17.69 0.39
N ARG A 76 6.94 18.91 0.49
CA ARG A 76 7.28 19.80 1.62
C ARG A 76 6.65 19.28 2.91
N SER A 77 7.48 18.77 3.82
CA SER A 77 7.08 18.20 5.11
C SER A 77 7.79 18.87 6.26
N ASP A 78 7.05 19.11 7.36
CA ASP A 78 7.63 19.53 8.64
C ASP A 78 8.08 18.32 9.48
N LEU A 79 7.51 17.15 9.23
CA LEU A 79 7.72 15.92 10.01
C LEU A 79 8.86 15.06 9.46
N LEU A 80 9.11 15.12 8.16
CA LEU A 80 10.08 14.28 7.46
C LEU A 80 11.18 15.13 6.81
N PRO A 81 12.45 14.68 6.82
CA PRO A 81 13.50 15.35 6.08
C PRO A 81 13.32 15.15 4.58
N ALA A 82 13.81 16.11 3.78
CA ALA A 82 13.95 15.93 2.35
C ALA A 82 14.98 14.82 2.04
N PRO A 83 14.77 14.02 0.98
CA PRO A 83 15.72 12.98 0.57
C PRO A 83 17.04 13.58 0.09
N GLU A 84 18.12 12.79 0.17
CA GLU A 84 19.47 13.24 -0.21
C GLU A 84 19.53 13.92 -1.60
N PRO A 85 18.86 13.41 -2.67
CA PRO A 85 18.90 14.06 -3.99
C PRO A 85 18.24 15.45 -4.05
N LEU A 86 17.37 15.78 -3.08
CA LEU A 86 16.67 17.07 -3.02
C LEU A 86 17.22 17.98 -1.91
N ARG A 87 18.27 17.55 -1.21
CA ARG A 87 18.82 18.33 -0.10
C ARG A 87 19.38 19.67 -0.58
N GLY A 88 18.90 20.76 0.02
CA GLY A 88 19.30 22.12 -0.34
C GLY A 88 18.63 22.66 -1.62
N ALA A 89 17.84 21.87 -2.31
CA ALA A 89 16.96 22.34 -3.37
C ALA A 89 15.61 22.75 -2.77
N ASP A 90 15.11 23.92 -3.17
CA ASP A 90 13.73 24.34 -2.82
C ASP A 90 12.74 23.71 -3.80
N ARG A 91 12.52 22.40 -3.66
CA ARG A 91 11.65 21.63 -4.54
C ARG A 91 10.53 20.94 -3.79
N ASP A 92 9.41 20.80 -4.48
CA ASP A 92 8.22 20.08 -4.04
C ASP A 92 7.72 19.15 -5.15
N PRO A 93 8.36 17.97 -5.33
CA PRO A 93 8.02 17.08 -6.45
C PRO A 93 6.55 16.65 -6.49
N LEU A 94 5.90 16.42 -5.34
CA LEU A 94 4.48 16.11 -5.31
C LEU A 94 3.62 17.33 -5.72
N GLY A 95 3.96 18.52 -5.20
CA GLY A 95 3.29 19.77 -5.55
C GLY A 95 3.47 20.12 -7.02
N GLU A 96 4.62 19.78 -7.64
CA GLU A 96 4.90 19.94 -9.07
C GLU A 96 4.07 18.93 -9.91
N LEU A 97 3.91 17.68 -9.45
CA LEU A 97 3.22 16.60 -10.18
C LEU A 97 1.70 16.77 -10.20
N LEU A 98 1.10 17.08 -9.05
CA LEU A 98 -0.35 17.07 -8.85
C LEU A 98 -1.13 17.88 -9.89
N PRO A 99 -0.82 19.16 -10.14
CA PRO A 99 -1.59 19.96 -11.11
C PRO A 99 -1.49 19.41 -12.53
N LEU A 100 -0.34 18.85 -12.91
CA LEU A 100 -0.13 18.27 -14.24
C LEU A 100 -0.93 16.97 -14.40
N ALA A 101 -0.92 16.12 -13.37
CA ALA A 101 -1.64 14.85 -13.38
C ALA A 101 -3.17 15.08 -13.41
N HIS A 102 -3.68 15.98 -12.58
CA HIS A 102 -5.11 16.32 -12.56
C HIS A 102 -5.57 16.96 -13.87
N ALA A 103 -4.77 17.87 -14.45
CA ALA A 103 -5.06 18.43 -15.78
C ALA A 103 -5.08 17.37 -16.89
N ALA A 104 -4.35 16.26 -16.71
CA ALA A 104 -4.36 15.12 -17.61
C ALA A 104 -5.51 14.11 -17.32
N GLY A 105 -6.32 14.34 -16.28
CA GLY A 105 -7.42 13.47 -15.84
C GLY A 105 -6.97 12.22 -15.10
N LEU A 106 -5.78 12.26 -14.48
CA LEU A 106 -5.21 11.15 -13.71
C LEU A 106 -5.48 11.34 -12.21
N GLU A 107 -5.89 10.28 -11.52
CA GLU A 107 -5.87 10.21 -10.07
C GLU A 107 -4.41 10.10 -9.57
N VAL A 108 -4.09 10.78 -8.46
CA VAL A 108 -2.78 10.69 -7.80
C VAL A 108 -2.95 10.12 -6.40
N HIS A 109 -2.39 8.94 -6.20
CA HIS A 109 -2.35 8.28 -4.90
C HIS A 109 -0.95 8.42 -4.32
N ALA A 110 -0.83 9.06 -3.17
CA ALA A 110 0.44 9.21 -2.47
C ALA A 110 0.88 7.87 -1.88
N TRP A 111 1.95 7.29 -2.42
CA TRP A 111 2.51 6.04 -1.93
C TRP A 111 3.46 6.31 -0.77
N VAL A 112 3.10 5.76 0.39
CA VAL A 112 3.79 5.92 1.67
C VAL A 112 4.34 4.58 2.14
N ASN A 113 5.66 4.45 2.21
CA ASN A 113 6.29 3.34 2.92
C ASN A 113 6.13 3.55 4.42
N CYS A 114 5.34 2.69 5.08
CA CYS A 114 5.01 2.86 6.48
C CYS A 114 6.14 2.40 7.42
N CYS A 115 6.38 1.10 7.52
CA CYS A 115 7.32 0.57 8.51
C CYS A 115 8.76 0.48 8.01
N LEU A 116 9.03 0.44 6.69
CA LEU A 116 10.39 0.43 6.17
C LEU A 116 10.98 1.84 6.20
N ALA A 117 11.88 2.08 7.17
CA ALA A 117 12.46 3.40 7.39
C ALA A 117 13.79 3.64 6.66
N TRP A 118 14.59 2.59 6.41
CA TRP A 118 15.90 2.75 5.77
C TRP A 118 16.39 1.47 5.12
N SER A 119 17.02 1.57 3.95
CA SER A 119 17.61 0.42 3.25
C SER A 119 19.08 0.61 2.85
N GLY A 120 19.64 1.78 3.11
CA GLY A 120 21.06 2.06 2.80
C GLY A 120 22.02 1.24 3.66
N ARG A 121 23.27 1.13 3.16
CA ARG A 121 24.37 0.45 3.86
C ARG A 121 24.81 1.24 5.10
N HIS A 122 24.82 2.58 4.98
CA HIS A 122 25.19 3.50 6.07
C HIS A 122 23.93 4.15 6.62
N PRO A 123 23.91 4.57 7.90
CA PRO A 123 22.79 5.34 8.46
C PRO A 123 22.49 6.61 7.65
N PRO A 124 21.24 7.12 7.68
CA PRO A 124 20.93 8.41 7.08
C PRO A 124 21.72 9.52 7.74
N ARG A 125 22.14 10.54 6.96
CA ARG A 125 22.96 11.64 7.46
C ARG A 125 22.17 12.69 8.24
N ASP A 126 20.90 12.88 7.90
CA ASP A 126 20.06 13.86 8.59
C ASP A 126 19.69 13.38 9.99
N ARG A 127 19.93 14.23 10.99
CA ARG A 127 19.62 13.91 12.39
C ARG A 127 18.10 13.85 12.65
N ARG A 128 17.28 14.55 11.85
CA ARG A 128 15.82 14.52 11.95
C ARG A 128 15.22 13.26 11.36
N HIS A 129 16.01 12.49 10.60
CA HIS A 129 15.53 11.24 10.04
C HIS A 129 15.11 10.28 11.16
N VAL A 130 13.93 9.64 11.04
CA VAL A 130 13.31 8.82 12.08
C VAL A 130 14.24 7.77 12.69
N VAL A 131 15.13 7.18 11.91
CA VAL A 131 16.13 6.19 12.38
C VAL A 131 17.13 6.80 13.37
N ASN A 132 17.45 8.09 13.21
CA ASN A 132 18.39 8.81 14.07
C ASN A 132 17.67 9.53 15.22
N ALA A 133 16.51 10.11 14.95
CA ALA A 133 15.73 10.86 15.92
C ALA A 133 15.07 9.94 16.97
N HIS A 134 14.67 8.73 16.54
CA HIS A 134 13.91 7.79 17.36
C HIS A 134 14.50 6.37 17.29
N PRO A 135 15.71 6.13 17.79
CA PRO A 135 16.33 4.81 17.79
C PRO A 135 15.52 3.77 18.60
N GLU A 136 14.73 4.21 19.57
CA GLU A 136 13.83 3.37 20.37
C GLU A 136 12.63 2.84 19.59
N TRP A 137 12.33 3.41 18.41
CA TRP A 137 11.24 2.96 17.51
C TRP A 137 11.67 1.83 16.58
N ILE A 138 12.95 1.53 16.52
CA ILE A 138 13.50 0.51 15.62
C ILE A 138 13.05 -0.89 16.06
N ALA A 139 12.58 -1.67 15.12
CA ALA A 139 12.25 -3.06 15.36
C ALA A 139 13.50 -3.88 15.73
N HIS A 140 13.32 -4.86 16.62
CA HIS A 140 14.40 -5.75 17.06
C HIS A 140 14.12 -7.18 16.58
N THR A 141 15.18 -7.92 16.37
CA THR A 141 15.14 -9.37 16.10
C THR A 141 14.84 -10.16 17.39
N ALA A 142 14.48 -11.43 17.24
CA ALA A 142 14.16 -12.33 18.35
C ALA A 142 15.33 -12.56 19.34
N ASP A 143 16.57 -12.28 18.92
CA ASP A 143 17.75 -12.28 19.78
C ASP A 143 18.03 -10.92 20.44
N GLY A 144 17.10 -9.96 20.32
CA GLY A 144 17.12 -8.65 20.99
C GLY A 144 17.96 -7.57 20.30
N ARG A 145 18.53 -7.82 19.11
CA ARG A 145 19.31 -6.82 18.38
C ARG A 145 18.43 -5.87 17.58
N ALA A 146 18.68 -4.57 17.72
CA ALA A 146 18.06 -3.57 16.85
C ALA A 146 18.44 -3.79 15.38
N MET A 147 17.50 -3.63 14.44
CA MET A 147 17.74 -3.83 13.02
C MET A 147 18.82 -2.91 12.43
N THR A 148 19.09 -1.76 13.04
CA THR A 148 20.21 -0.87 12.69
C THR A 148 21.58 -1.50 12.90
N ARG A 149 21.68 -2.50 13.78
CA ARG A 149 22.91 -3.23 14.08
C ARG A 149 23.14 -4.47 13.20
N LEU A 150 22.21 -4.77 12.30
CA LEU A 150 22.33 -5.91 11.39
C LEU A 150 23.21 -5.56 10.19
N SER A 151 24.21 -6.40 9.92
CA SER A 151 24.97 -6.33 8.67
C SER A 151 24.09 -6.67 7.46
N MET A 152 24.52 -6.29 6.25
CA MET A 152 23.82 -6.63 5.02
C MET A 152 23.57 -8.14 4.88
N ARG A 153 24.58 -8.97 5.17
CA ARG A 153 24.44 -10.44 5.15
C ARG A 153 23.40 -10.96 6.14
N GLN A 154 23.26 -10.32 7.30
CA GLN A 154 22.22 -10.70 8.29
C GLN A 154 20.83 -10.29 7.81
N ARG A 155 20.69 -9.10 7.17
CA ARG A 155 19.42 -8.68 6.55
C ARG A 155 19.02 -9.62 5.42
N GLU A 156 19.95 -10.02 4.55
CA GLU A 156 19.72 -11.01 3.48
C GLU A 156 19.26 -12.36 4.05
N ARG A 157 19.91 -12.87 5.10
CA ARG A 157 19.50 -14.13 5.76
C ARG A 157 18.08 -14.04 6.34
N LEU A 158 17.71 -12.90 6.90
CA LEU A 158 16.36 -12.65 7.42
C LEU A 158 15.36 -12.30 6.30
N GLN A 159 15.83 -12.17 5.06
CA GLN A 159 15.02 -11.74 3.91
C GLN A 159 14.30 -10.41 4.18
N VAL A 160 15.01 -9.44 4.78
CA VAL A 160 14.48 -8.11 5.08
C VAL A 160 15.16 -7.04 4.24
N GLU A 161 14.36 -6.13 3.71
CA GLU A 161 14.79 -5.12 2.75
C GLU A 161 15.56 -3.96 3.39
N GLY A 162 15.53 -3.86 4.72
CA GLY A 162 16.19 -2.76 5.43
C GLY A 162 15.90 -2.72 6.92
N VAL A 163 15.97 -1.52 7.47
CA VAL A 163 15.63 -1.19 8.86
C VAL A 163 14.15 -0.85 8.94
N PHE A 164 13.43 -1.53 9.80
CA PHE A 164 12.00 -1.31 10.02
C PHE A 164 11.75 -0.63 11.37
N LEU A 165 10.74 0.21 11.40
CA LEU A 165 10.10 0.68 12.63
C LEU A 165 9.25 -0.44 13.22
N SER A 166 9.12 -0.46 14.54
CA SER A 166 8.28 -1.42 15.24
C SER A 166 6.80 -1.01 15.21
N PRO A 167 5.91 -1.77 14.56
CA PRO A 167 4.48 -1.49 14.60
C PRO A 167 3.90 -1.53 16.03
N GLY A 168 4.54 -2.25 16.95
CA GLY A 168 4.15 -2.35 18.35
C GLY A 168 4.49 -1.13 19.19
N HIS A 169 5.28 -0.20 18.69
CA HIS A 169 5.64 1.02 19.41
C HIS A 169 4.56 2.11 19.22
N PRO A 170 3.93 2.63 20.30
CA PRO A 170 2.86 3.63 20.17
C PRO A 170 3.29 4.93 19.49
N GLY A 171 4.56 5.33 19.65
CA GLY A 171 5.15 6.48 18.96
C GLY A 171 5.13 6.32 17.45
N VAL A 172 5.46 5.13 16.94
CA VAL A 172 5.41 4.80 15.51
C VAL A 172 3.98 4.91 14.97
N GLN A 173 3.01 4.38 15.72
CA GLN A 173 1.59 4.41 15.31
C GLN A 173 1.10 5.85 15.17
N ARG A 174 1.36 6.70 16.16
CA ARG A 174 0.97 8.13 16.12
C ARG A 174 1.71 8.89 15.02
N TRP A 175 3.02 8.72 14.92
CA TRP A 175 3.84 9.41 13.92
C TRP A 175 3.40 9.12 12.48
N LEU A 176 3.10 7.85 12.14
CA LEU A 176 2.58 7.50 10.81
C LEU A 176 1.22 8.13 10.54
N ALA A 177 0.35 8.21 11.53
CA ALA A 177 -0.93 8.88 11.42
C ALA A 177 -0.76 10.39 11.19
N GLU A 178 0.18 11.04 11.88
CA GLU A 178 0.52 12.46 11.72
C GLU A 178 1.13 12.76 10.36
N VAL A 179 2.06 11.91 9.87
CA VAL A 179 2.66 12.03 8.52
C VAL A 179 1.58 11.98 7.43
N VAL A 180 0.64 11.04 7.54
CA VAL A 180 -0.45 10.95 6.55
C VAL A 180 -1.43 12.11 6.70
N LYS A 181 -1.72 12.55 7.92
CA LYS A 181 -2.55 13.73 8.17
C LYS A 181 -1.93 14.97 7.51
N GLU A 182 -0.67 15.27 7.77
CA GLU A 182 0.07 16.38 7.13
C GLU A 182 -0.02 16.32 5.61
N LEU A 183 0.18 15.13 5.03
CA LEU A 183 0.15 14.91 3.61
C LEU A 183 -1.21 15.26 3.00
N VAL A 184 -2.31 14.75 3.56
CA VAL A 184 -3.65 14.98 3.00
C VAL A 184 -4.22 16.37 3.30
N GLU A 185 -3.75 17.05 4.34
CA GLU A 185 -4.09 18.45 4.62
C GLU A 185 -3.42 19.40 3.63
N ARG A 186 -2.17 19.12 3.23
CA ARG A 186 -1.39 20.01 2.36
C ARG A 186 -1.59 19.77 0.87
N TYR A 187 -1.87 18.53 0.47
CA TYR A 187 -1.90 18.13 -0.93
C TYR A 187 -3.24 17.52 -1.33
N PRO A 188 -3.82 17.96 -2.47
CA PRO A 188 -5.09 17.44 -2.97
C PRO A 188 -4.92 16.06 -3.65
N VAL A 189 -4.32 15.09 -2.93
CA VAL A 189 -4.22 13.72 -3.42
C VAL A 189 -5.58 13.02 -3.42
N ASP A 190 -5.81 12.13 -4.38
CA ASP A 190 -7.05 11.35 -4.51
C ASP A 190 -7.05 10.14 -3.58
N GLY A 191 -5.87 9.67 -3.22
CA GLY A 191 -5.71 8.55 -2.29
C GLY A 191 -4.37 8.54 -1.57
N VAL A 192 -4.32 7.74 -0.50
CA VAL A 192 -3.10 7.32 0.17
C VAL A 192 -2.91 5.82 -0.05
N HIS A 193 -1.73 5.43 -0.53
CA HIS A 193 -1.37 4.05 -0.78
C HIS A 193 -0.28 3.60 0.19
N MET A 194 -0.64 2.81 1.19
CA MET A 194 0.29 2.28 2.19
C MET A 194 1.09 1.11 1.61
N ASP A 195 2.40 1.20 1.69
CA ASP A 195 3.29 0.06 1.46
C ASP A 195 4.12 -0.23 2.71
N TYR A 196 4.70 -1.41 2.80
CA TYR A 196 5.40 -1.85 4.00
C TYR A 196 4.59 -1.68 5.29
N ILE A 197 3.27 -1.68 5.18
CA ILE A 197 2.34 -1.74 6.33
C ILE A 197 2.30 -3.18 6.86
N ARG A 198 3.42 -3.57 7.47
CA ARG A 198 3.67 -4.94 7.86
C ARG A 198 4.88 -5.10 8.78
N GLN A 199 4.97 -6.24 9.42
CA GLN A 199 6.25 -6.70 9.96
C GLN A 199 7.13 -7.28 8.83
N PRO A 200 8.47 -7.13 8.92
CA PRO A 200 9.36 -7.67 7.90
C PRO A 200 9.44 -9.20 7.91
N GLY A 201 9.17 -9.84 9.06
CA GLY A 201 9.18 -11.29 9.24
C GLY A 201 8.82 -11.70 10.66
N ILE A 202 8.68 -13.00 10.88
CA ILE A 202 8.29 -13.57 12.19
C ILE A 202 9.38 -13.42 13.27
N GLU A 203 10.63 -13.30 12.85
CA GLU A 203 11.80 -13.14 13.74
C GLU A 203 12.08 -11.69 14.14
N VAL A 204 11.17 -10.76 13.82
CA VAL A 204 11.31 -9.34 14.08
C VAL A 204 10.09 -8.82 14.86
N GLY A 205 10.25 -7.70 15.56
CA GLY A 205 9.19 -7.10 16.37
C GLY A 205 9.34 -7.37 17.86
N PHE A 206 10.57 -7.70 18.30
CA PHE A 206 10.92 -7.97 19.69
C PHE A 206 11.60 -6.78 20.37
N ASP A 207 11.26 -5.55 19.97
CA ASP A 207 11.77 -4.35 20.65
C ASP A 207 11.24 -4.27 22.10
N PRO A 208 11.98 -3.58 23.00
CA PRO A 208 11.66 -3.55 24.42
C PRO A 208 10.24 -3.04 24.71
N THR A 209 9.78 -2.01 24.00
CA THR A 209 8.44 -1.42 24.22
C THR A 209 7.33 -2.40 23.85
N THR A 210 7.43 -3.03 22.69
CA THR A 210 6.43 -4.02 22.21
C THR A 210 6.37 -5.23 23.15
N ARG A 211 7.55 -5.73 23.59
CA ARG A 211 7.65 -6.84 24.55
C ARG A 211 7.03 -6.50 25.91
N SER A 212 7.36 -5.30 26.45
CA SER A 212 6.80 -4.86 27.73
C SER A 212 5.27 -4.75 27.69
N ARG A 213 4.73 -4.20 26.59
CA ARG A 213 3.26 -4.12 26.40
C ARG A 213 2.61 -5.49 26.37
N PHE A 214 3.20 -6.43 25.68
CA PHE A 214 2.72 -7.83 25.67
C PHE A 214 2.82 -8.46 27.06
N ALA A 215 3.96 -8.31 27.74
CA ALA A 215 4.17 -8.86 29.06
C ALA A 215 3.20 -8.29 30.11
N MET A 216 2.91 -6.99 30.06
CA MET A 216 1.88 -6.37 30.92
C MET A 216 0.48 -6.95 30.67
N GLN A 217 0.14 -7.27 29.41
CA GLN A 217 -1.18 -7.77 29.06
C GLN A 217 -1.36 -9.26 29.32
N PHE A 218 -0.31 -10.06 29.12
CA PHE A 218 -0.39 -11.53 29.10
C PHE A 218 0.49 -12.23 30.15
N GLY A 219 1.23 -11.48 30.96
CA GLY A 219 2.05 -12.00 32.04
C GLY A 219 3.32 -12.74 31.63
N ALA A 220 3.76 -12.61 30.35
CA ALA A 220 4.94 -13.31 29.85
C ALA A 220 5.69 -12.48 28.81
N ASP A 221 7.02 -12.46 28.89
CA ASP A 221 7.86 -11.83 27.87
C ASP A 221 8.00 -12.76 26.64
N PRO A 222 7.64 -12.30 25.43
CA PRO A 222 7.67 -13.12 24.23
C PRO A 222 9.05 -13.66 23.86
N MET A 223 10.13 -13.02 24.32
CA MET A 223 11.51 -13.48 24.10
C MET A 223 11.84 -14.78 24.85
N TYR A 224 11.09 -15.11 25.91
CA TYR A 224 11.35 -16.27 26.76
C TYR A 224 10.25 -17.33 26.73
N LEU A 225 9.39 -17.33 25.75
CA LEU A 225 8.28 -18.30 25.61
C LEU A 225 8.79 -19.74 25.51
N GLN A 226 10.00 -19.93 24.97
CA GLN A 226 10.64 -21.26 24.89
C GLN A 226 10.87 -21.91 26.25
N ARG A 227 10.91 -21.13 27.34
CA ARG A 227 11.07 -21.60 28.72
C ARG A 227 9.76 -22.03 29.38
N GLN A 228 8.63 -21.79 28.71
CA GLN A 228 7.30 -22.14 29.25
C GLN A 228 6.95 -23.59 28.96
N PRO A 229 6.10 -24.24 29.80
CA PRO A 229 5.56 -25.56 29.52
C PRO A 229 4.86 -25.60 28.16
N PRO A 230 4.91 -26.75 27.42
CA PRO A 230 4.49 -26.80 26.01
C PRO A 230 3.07 -26.27 25.73
N ARG A 231 2.08 -26.59 26.56
CA ARG A 231 0.70 -26.08 26.39
C ARG A 231 0.59 -24.57 26.59
N LEU A 232 1.25 -24.04 27.62
CA LEU A 232 1.27 -22.60 27.89
C LEU A 232 2.01 -21.86 26.81
N ARG A 233 3.16 -22.38 26.38
CA ARG A 233 3.94 -21.84 25.28
C ARG A 233 3.10 -21.73 24.01
N ALA A 234 2.43 -22.79 23.58
CA ALA A 234 1.59 -22.77 22.36
C ALA A 234 0.49 -21.69 22.43
N ARG A 235 -0.12 -21.53 23.62
CA ARG A 235 -1.10 -20.47 23.85
C ARG A 235 -0.46 -19.07 23.76
N LEU A 236 0.67 -18.85 24.39
CA LEU A 236 1.38 -17.56 24.41
C LEU A 236 1.92 -17.22 23.02
N ASP A 237 2.42 -18.19 22.24
CA ASP A 237 2.83 -18.01 20.84
C ASP A 237 1.67 -17.54 19.96
N SER A 238 0.47 -18.07 20.19
CA SER A 238 -0.74 -17.59 19.48
C SER A 238 -1.08 -16.17 19.89
N LEU A 239 -1.14 -15.87 21.19
CA LEU A 239 -1.42 -14.53 21.70
C LEU A 239 -0.39 -13.51 21.22
N TRP A 240 0.90 -13.88 21.14
CA TRP A 240 1.95 -13.03 20.62
C TRP A 240 1.71 -12.67 19.14
N ARG A 241 1.36 -13.64 18.32
CA ARG A 241 1.03 -13.42 16.91
C ARG A 241 -0.19 -12.51 16.77
N ASP A 242 -1.26 -12.76 17.52
CA ASP A 242 -2.49 -11.99 17.48
C ASP A 242 -2.25 -10.53 17.96
N PHE A 243 -1.43 -10.39 19.02
CA PHE A 243 -0.99 -9.08 19.50
C PHE A 243 -0.24 -8.31 18.41
N GLN A 244 0.73 -8.94 17.73
CA GLN A 244 1.48 -8.28 16.64
C GLN A 244 0.57 -7.89 15.46
N GLN A 245 -0.42 -8.72 15.10
CA GLN A 245 -1.42 -8.40 14.06
C GLN A 245 -2.26 -7.19 14.48
N ALA A 246 -2.66 -7.12 15.73
CA ALA A 246 -3.39 -5.98 16.28
C ALA A 246 -2.56 -4.68 16.23
N GLN A 247 -1.23 -4.74 16.44
CA GLN A 247 -0.37 -3.54 16.35
C GLN A 247 -0.27 -3.00 14.92
N VAL A 248 -0.15 -3.86 13.90
CA VAL A 248 -0.16 -3.43 12.49
C VAL A 248 -1.54 -2.85 12.14
N THR A 249 -2.62 -3.50 12.57
CA THR A 249 -3.99 -3.00 12.38
C THR A 249 -4.21 -1.64 13.07
N ALA A 250 -3.58 -1.40 14.22
CA ALA A 250 -3.66 -0.12 14.91
C ALA A 250 -3.06 1.04 14.09
N ILE A 251 -1.99 0.79 13.33
CA ILE A 251 -1.45 1.80 12.40
C ILE A 251 -2.48 2.10 11.30
N VAL A 252 -3.04 1.06 10.67
CA VAL A 252 -4.05 1.24 9.60
C VAL A 252 -5.26 2.04 10.11
N ARG A 253 -5.74 1.73 11.31
CA ARG A 253 -6.83 2.45 11.96
C ARG A 253 -6.47 3.92 12.22
N GLY A 254 -5.32 4.19 12.82
CA GLY A 254 -4.86 5.56 13.09
C GLY A 254 -4.72 6.39 11.81
N ILE A 255 -4.22 5.80 10.72
CA ILE A 255 -4.15 6.47 9.41
C ILE A 255 -5.57 6.71 8.85
N ARG A 256 -6.48 5.74 8.90
CA ARG A 256 -7.87 5.90 8.47
C ARG A 256 -8.56 7.03 9.24
N ASP A 257 -8.42 7.04 10.56
CA ASP A 257 -9.02 8.06 11.43
C ASP A 257 -8.49 9.45 11.09
N SER A 258 -7.17 9.59 10.87
CA SER A 258 -6.53 10.84 10.46
C SER A 258 -7.06 11.35 9.11
N ILE A 259 -7.19 10.46 8.09
CA ILE A 259 -7.75 10.82 6.79
C ILE A 259 -9.21 11.25 6.94
N THR A 260 -10.01 10.52 7.72
CA THR A 260 -11.43 10.80 7.91
C THR A 260 -11.66 12.19 8.52
N VAL A 261 -10.77 12.60 9.44
CA VAL A 261 -10.84 13.92 10.10
C VAL A 261 -10.29 15.03 9.20
N ALA A 262 -9.12 14.80 8.58
CA ALA A 262 -8.40 15.85 7.84
C ALA A 262 -9.02 16.10 6.46
N ARG A 263 -9.39 15.03 5.73
CA ARG A 263 -9.92 15.12 4.37
C ARG A 263 -10.81 13.92 4.04
N PRO A 264 -12.09 13.96 4.39
CA PRO A 264 -13.05 12.91 4.04
C PRO A 264 -13.08 12.63 2.53
N GLY A 265 -13.18 11.36 2.14
CA GLY A 265 -13.27 10.95 0.75
C GLY A 265 -11.94 10.58 0.09
N VAL A 266 -10.79 10.86 0.72
CA VAL A 266 -9.50 10.34 0.24
C VAL A 266 -9.46 8.82 0.38
N MET A 267 -9.19 8.12 -0.74
CA MET A 267 -9.11 6.66 -0.77
C MET A 267 -7.92 6.16 0.04
N LEU A 268 -8.12 5.18 0.91
CA LEU A 268 -7.02 4.47 1.58
C LEU A 268 -6.83 3.08 1.00
N SER A 269 -5.65 2.81 0.47
CA SER A 269 -5.28 1.51 -0.11
C SER A 269 -3.95 1.00 0.44
N ALA A 270 -3.66 -0.28 0.23
CA ALA A 270 -2.39 -0.86 0.68
C ALA A 270 -1.84 -1.91 -0.30
N ALA A 271 -0.52 -1.90 -0.49
CA ALA A 271 0.22 -3.01 -1.10
C ALA A 271 0.33 -4.17 -0.10
N VAL A 272 -0.16 -5.34 -0.48
CA VAL A 272 -0.25 -6.49 0.42
C VAL A 272 0.20 -7.79 -0.27
N TYR A 273 0.61 -8.76 0.53
CA TYR A 273 0.91 -10.09 0.02
C TYR A 273 -0.38 -10.77 -0.47
N PRO A 274 -0.36 -11.39 -1.67
CA PRO A 274 -1.56 -11.97 -2.28
C PRO A 274 -2.06 -13.21 -1.54
N ASP A 275 -1.15 -14.03 -0.99
CA ASP A 275 -1.52 -15.17 -0.16
C ASP A 275 -1.90 -14.72 1.24
N SER A 276 -3.16 -14.93 1.62
CA SER A 276 -3.71 -14.45 2.90
C SER A 276 -3.03 -15.09 4.11
N VAL A 277 -2.58 -16.33 4.01
CA VAL A 277 -1.89 -17.03 5.13
C VAL A 277 -0.50 -16.44 5.34
N THR A 278 0.26 -16.25 4.25
CA THR A 278 1.58 -15.58 4.29
C THR A 278 1.45 -14.13 4.79
N ALA A 279 0.45 -13.39 4.30
CA ALA A 279 0.17 -12.03 4.75
C ALA A 279 -0.08 -11.98 6.26
N GLN A 280 -1.01 -12.80 6.77
CA GLN A 280 -1.42 -12.77 8.17
C GLN A 280 -0.36 -13.34 9.11
N ARG A 281 0.15 -14.55 8.81
CA ARG A 281 1.08 -15.26 9.71
C ARG A 281 2.52 -14.80 9.56
N GLY A 282 2.97 -14.54 8.32
CA GLY A 282 4.35 -14.15 8.03
C GLY A 282 4.60 -12.65 8.18
N ARG A 283 3.63 -11.83 7.78
CA ARG A 283 3.80 -10.37 7.65
C ARG A 283 2.87 -9.54 8.54
N ARG A 284 1.93 -10.17 9.26
CA ARG A 284 0.94 -9.50 10.13
C ARG A 284 -0.02 -8.56 9.37
N GLN A 285 -0.15 -8.73 8.06
CA GLN A 285 -1.07 -7.97 7.21
C GLN A 285 -2.47 -8.61 7.25
N MET A 286 -3.40 -7.97 7.92
CA MET A 286 -4.78 -8.44 8.07
C MET A 286 -5.70 -7.82 6.99
N TRP A 287 -5.23 -7.75 5.73
CA TRP A 287 -5.91 -7.00 4.68
C TRP A 287 -7.34 -7.44 4.39
N GLY A 288 -7.68 -8.73 4.52
CA GLY A 288 -9.06 -9.20 4.38
C GLY A 288 -9.98 -8.63 5.47
N PRO A 289 -9.68 -8.77 6.77
CA PRO A 289 -10.36 -8.04 7.84
C PRO A 289 -10.38 -6.52 7.62
N TRP A 290 -9.27 -5.88 7.24
CA TRP A 290 -9.26 -4.43 7.00
C TRP A 290 -10.27 -3.98 5.94
N LEU A 291 -10.44 -4.77 4.86
CA LEU A 291 -11.47 -4.51 3.84
C LEU A 291 -12.88 -4.70 4.41
N ARG A 292 -13.13 -5.78 5.16
CA ARG A 292 -14.47 -6.06 5.73
C ARG A 292 -14.89 -5.00 6.74
N ASP A 293 -13.96 -4.58 7.58
CA ASP A 293 -14.19 -3.61 8.66
C ASP A 293 -14.21 -2.14 8.17
N GLY A 294 -14.02 -1.91 6.86
CA GLY A 294 -13.99 -0.56 6.26
C GLY A 294 -12.74 0.26 6.60
N LEU A 295 -11.70 -0.37 7.17
CA LEU A 295 -10.42 0.28 7.45
C LEU A 295 -9.61 0.55 6.18
N LEU A 296 -9.84 -0.23 5.13
CA LEU A 296 -9.18 -0.15 3.84
C LEU A 296 -10.23 -0.13 2.72
N ASP A 297 -10.09 0.76 1.74
CA ASP A 297 -10.98 0.83 0.60
C ASP A 297 -10.60 -0.18 -0.47
N ARG A 298 -9.29 -0.34 -0.75
CA ARG A 298 -8.77 -1.29 -1.74
C ARG A 298 -7.48 -1.96 -1.27
N ALA A 299 -7.34 -3.25 -1.57
CA ALA A 299 -6.11 -4.01 -1.38
C ALA A 299 -5.44 -4.25 -2.73
N PHE A 300 -4.20 -3.79 -2.89
CA PHE A 300 -3.37 -4.04 -4.06
C PHE A 300 -2.49 -5.26 -3.81
N LEU A 301 -2.83 -6.38 -4.43
CA LEU A 301 -2.11 -7.64 -4.23
C LEU A 301 -0.82 -7.67 -5.05
N MET A 302 0.32 -7.82 -4.40
CA MET A 302 1.64 -7.93 -5.06
C MET A 302 1.80 -9.30 -5.72
N CYS A 303 1.11 -9.53 -6.85
CA CYS A 303 1.12 -10.80 -7.61
C CYS A 303 2.40 -10.92 -8.46
N TYR A 304 3.56 -10.93 -7.79
CA TYR A 304 4.88 -10.87 -8.42
C TYR A 304 5.51 -12.25 -8.67
N ALA A 305 4.78 -13.35 -8.38
CA ALA A 305 5.24 -14.69 -8.71
C ALA A 305 5.52 -14.81 -10.22
N PRO A 306 6.62 -15.47 -10.65
CA PRO A 306 6.95 -15.62 -12.08
C PRO A 306 5.86 -16.36 -12.86
N SER A 307 5.26 -17.39 -12.30
CA SER A 307 4.27 -18.26 -12.94
C SER A 307 2.90 -17.60 -13.02
N VAL A 308 2.26 -17.66 -14.20
CA VAL A 308 0.85 -17.26 -14.39
C VAL A 308 -0.07 -18.09 -13.51
N GLN A 309 0.15 -19.40 -13.42
CA GLN A 309 -0.68 -20.31 -12.65
C GLN A 309 -0.65 -20.01 -11.15
N THR A 310 0.52 -19.68 -10.60
CA THR A 310 0.65 -19.26 -9.20
C THR A 310 -0.15 -17.98 -8.94
N VAL A 311 -0.06 -16.99 -9.83
CA VAL A 311 -0.82 -15.73 -9.73
C VAL A 311 -2.32 -16.02 -9.76
N LEU A 312 -2.80 -16.85 -10.68
CA LEU A 312 -4.23 -17.20 -10.77
C LEU A 312 -4.72 -17.92 -9.51
N GLY A 313 -3.94 -18.86 -8.97
CA GLY A 313 -4.28 -19.53 -7.71
C GLY A 313 -4.42 -18.56 -6.53
N GLN A 314 -3.48 -17.61 -6.41
CA GLN A 314 -3.52 -16.56 -5.38
C GLN A 314 -4.76 -15.67 -5.52
N LEU A 315 -5.11 -15.29 -6.74
CA LEU A 315 -6.26 -14.41 -7.01
C LEU A 315 -7.59 -15.13 -6.82
N THR A 316 -7.69 -16.39 -7.23
CA THR A 316 -8.88 -17.21 -6.95
C THR A 316 -9.13 -17.32 -5.45
N ALA A 317 -8.09 -17.58 -4.66
CA ALA A 317 -8.19 -17.61 -3.19
C ALA A 317 -8.62 -16.25 -2.61
N ALA A 318 -8.10 -15.13 -3.16
CA ALA A 318 -8.50 -13.78 -2.74
C ALA A 318 -9.98 -13.49 -3.03
N ILE A 319 -10.48 -13.87 -4.22
CA ILE A 319 -11.90 -13.73 -4.59
C ILE A 319 -12.80 -14.50 -3.62
N GLN A 320 -12.44 -15.74 -3.28
CA GLN A 320 -13.19 -16.55 -2.31
C GLN A 320 -13.21 -15.94 -0.91
N HIS A 321 -12.17 -15.20 -0.55
CA HIS A 321 -12.03 -14.62 0.79
C HIS A 321 -12.76 -13.27 0.96
N VAL A 322 -12.72 -12.39 -0.04
CA VAL A 322 -13.24 -11.00 0.06
C VAL A 322 -13.99 -10.50 -1.18
N GLY A 323 -14.14 -11.32 -2.21
CA GLY A 323 -14.66 -10.88 -3.52
C GLY A 323 -13.59 -10.15 -4.36
N SER A 324 -13.97 -9.72 -5.56
CA SER A 324 -13.08 -9.05 -6.52
C SER A 324 -13.14 -7.52 -6.47
N ASP A 325 -14.24 -6.93 -5.99
CA ASP A 325 -14.58 -5.51 -6.19
C ASP A 325 -13.61 -4.53 -5.56
N ARG A 326 -13.03 -4.90 -4.40
CA ARG A 326 -12.08 -4.06 -3.66
C ARG A 326 -10.65 -4.58 -3.71
N VAL A 327 -10.38 -5.54 -4.59
CA VAL A 327 -9.05 -6.13 -4.80
C VAL A 327 -8.51 -5.68 -6.14
N VAL A 328 -7.28 -5.18 -6.14
CA VAL A 328 -6.55 -4.76 -7.35
C VAL A 328 -5.31 -5.65 -7.50
N PRO A 329 -5.31 -6.59 -8.46
CA PRO A 329 -4.10 -7.36 -8.77
C PRO A 329 -2.98 -6.48 -9.31
N GLY A 330 -1.81 -6.52 -8.67
CA GLY A 330 -0.59 -5.84 -9.09
C GLY A 330 0.34 -6.80 -9.83
N ILE A 331 0.63 -6.53 -11.09
CA ILE A 331 1.48 -7.35 -11.94
C ILE A 331 2.85 -6.70 -12.11
N ALA A 332 3.92 -7.45 -11.79
CA ALA A 332 5.29 -6.98 -11.99
C ALA A 332 5.76 -7.22 -13.42
N VAL A 333 6.54 -6.25 -13.95
CA VAL A 333 7.20 -6.34 -15.28
C VAL A 333 8.72 -6.38 -15.17
N TYR A 334 9.29 -6.23 -13.99
CA TYR A 334 10.74 -6.20 -13.78
C TYR A 334 11.39 -7.58 -13.70
N ASN A 335 10.63 -8.60 -13.28
CA ASN A 335 11.15 -9.93 -12.93
C ASN A 335 10.62 -11.06 -13.82
N THR A 336 9.89 -10.74 -14.87
CA THR A 336 9.34 -11.71 -15.82
C THR A 336 9.42 -11.18 -17.25
N PRO A 337 9.48 -12.07 -18.28
CA PRO A 337 9.34 -11.66 -19.67
C PRO A 337 8.04 -10.91 -19.91
N LEU A 338 8.04 -9.91 -20.80
CA LEU A 338 6.83 -9.13 -21.12
C LEU A 338 5.68 -9.98 -21.66
N SER A 339 5.97 -11.07 -22.38
CA SER A 339 4.97 -12.04 -22.81
C SER A 339 4.25 -12.69 -21.64
N THR A 340 4.99 -13.05 -20.58
CA THR A 340 4.42 -13.59 -19.35
C THR A 340 3.62 -12.53 -18.59
N ALA A 341 4.11 -11.30 -18.53
CA ALA A 341 3.36 -10.19 -17.92
C ALA A 341 2.04 -9.93 -18.67
N ALA A 342 2.06 -9.91 -20.00
CA ALA A 342 0.87 -9.77 -20.83
C ALA A 342 -0.12 -10.95 -20.61
N ALA A 343 0.39 -12.18 -20.53
CA ALA A 343 -0.44 -13.35 -20.23
C ALA A 343 -1.11 -13.25 -18.85
N LYS A 344 -0.39 -12.77 -17.82
CA LYS A 344 -0.95 -12.50 -16.49
C LYS A 344 -2.05 -11.45 -16.55
N LEU A 345 -1.82 -10.32 -17.22
CA LEU A 345 -2.81 -9.24 -17.36
C LEU A 345 -4.10 -9.74 -18.02
N LYS A 346 -3.99 -10.49 -19.13
CA LYS A 346 -5.14 -11.11 -19.80
C LYS A 346 -5.89 -12.07 -18.87
N ALA A 347 -5.18 -12.92 -18.17
CA ALA A 347 -5.75 -13.91 -17.26
C ALA A 347 -6.45 -13.25 -16.06
N VAL A 348 -5.90 -12.19 -15.51
CA VAL A 348 -6.50 -11.40 -14.41
C VAL A 348 -7.82 -10.77 -14.86
N ARG A 349 -7.86 -10.19 -16.07
CA ARG A 349 -9.11 -9.64 -16.64
C ARG A 349 -10.15 -10.71 -16.85
N ALA A 350 -9.76 -11.89 -17.32
CA ALA A 350 -10.67 -13.03 -17.51
C ALA A 350 -11.28 -13.53 -16.18
N LEU A 351 -10.63 -13.31 -15.03
CA LEU A 351 -11.19 -13.59 -13.70
C LEU A 351 -12.21 -12.53 -13.22
N GLY A 352 -12.44 -11.46 -13.98
CA GLY A 352 -13.44 -10.44 -13.67
C GLY A 352 -13.02 -9.38 -12.68
N PHE A 353 -11.71 -9.16 -12.45
CA PHE A 353 -11.26 -8.05 -11.63
C PHE A 353 -11.56 -6.71 -12.30
N PRO A 354 -12.19 -5.75 -11.57
CA PRO A 354 -12.59 -4.45 -12.14
C PRO A 354 -11.39 -3.52 -12.39
N ALA A 355 -10.26 -3.75 -11.70
CA ALA A 355 -9.06 -2.94 -11.83
C ALA A 355 -7.79 -3.81 -11.75
N VAL A 356 -6.72 -3.36 -12.44
CA VAL A 356 -5.39 -3.99 -12.43
C VAL A 356 -4.32 -2.91 -12.31
N ALA A 357 -3.28 -3.18 -11.54
CA ALA A 357 -2.13 -2.29 -11.40
C ALA A 357 -0.87 -2.92 -11.99
N LEU A 358 0.05 -2.06 -12.48
CA LEU A 358 1.34 -2.49 -13.04
C LEU A 358 2.50 -1.97 -12.21
N TYR A 359 3.40 -2.86 -11.80
CA TYR A 359 4.65 -2.53 -11.12
C TYR A 359 5.85 -2.78 -12.04
N SER A 360 6.50 -1.78 -12.59
CA SER A 360 6.37 -0.36 -12.33
C SER A 360 6.55 0.46 -13.62
N TYR A 361 6.18 1.73 -13.58
CA TYR A 361 6.51 2.73 -14.58
C TYR A 361 8.00 2.72 -14.92
N ASP A 362 8.85 2.79 -13.88
CA ASP A 362 10.30 2.84 -14.02
C ASP A 362 10.82 1.64 -14.82
N SER A 363 10.36 0.43 -14.51
CA SER A 363 10.77 -0.81 -15.22
C SER A 363 10.36 -0.83 -16.69
N LEU A 364 9.29 -0.12 -17.06
CA LEU A 364 8.86 -0.01 -18.45
C LEU A 364 9.69 1.02 -19.23
N TYR A 365 10.13 2.09 -18.56
CA TYR A 365 10.73 3.24 -19.24
C TYR A 365 12.25 3.35 -19.07
N GLU A 366 12.87 2.59 -18.20
CA GLU A 366 14.32 2.32 -18.22
C GLU A 366 14.78 1.74 -19.58
N ARG A 367 13.87 1.04 -20.28
CA ARG A 367 14.07 0.50 -21.63
C ARG A 367 12.93 0.98 -22.53
N PRO A 368 13.11 2.03 -23.33
CA PRO A 368 12.04 2.74 -24.08
C PRO A 368 11.14 1.84 -24.95
N VAL A 369 11.66 0.69 -25.41
CA VAL A 369 10.92 -0.25 -26.28
C VAL A 369 9.92 -1.12 -25.52
N GLN A 370 9.99 -1.19 -24.17
CA GLN A 370 9.21 -2.18 -23.42
C GLN A 370 7.71 -1.87 -23.39
N TRP A 371 7.33 -0.60 -23.27
CA TRP A 371 5.92 -0.23 -23.32
C TRP A 371 5.27 -0.54 -24.67
N ALA A 372 5.92 -0.17 -25.78
CA ALA A 372 5.41 -0.48 -27.12
C ALA A 372 5.26 -2.00 -27.33
N ARG A 373 6.21 -2.80 -26.85
CA ARG A 373 6.12 -4.27 -26.90
C ARG A 373 4.99 -4.81 -26.03
N LEU A 374 4.79 -4.28 -24.83
CA LEU A 374 3.69 -4.69 -23.96
C LEU A 374 2.34 -4.35 -24.59
N LYS A 375 2.17 -3.15 -25.15
CA LYS A 375 0.96 -2.77 -25.91
C LYS A 375 0.66 -3.75 -27.03
N ALA A 376 1.65 -4.07 -27.84
CA ALA A 376 1.50 -5.02 -28.93
C ALA A 376 1.07 -6.41 -28.44
N LEU A 377 1.65 -6.91 -27.34
CA LEU A 377 1.30 -8.20 -26.74
C LEU A 377 -0.12 -8.21 -26.13
N LEU A 378 -0.59 -7.08 -25.65
CA LEU A 378 -1.96 -6.92 -25.11
C LEU A 378 -2.99 -6.76 -26.22
N GLY A 379 -2.58 -6.43 -27.43
CA GLY A 379 -3.48 -6.14 -28.57
C GLY A 379 -4.15 -4.76 -28.45
N VAL A 380 -3.56 -3.86 -27.66
CA VAL A 380 -4.04 -2.48 -27.52
C VAL A 380 -3.72 -1.74 -28.83
N ARG A 381 -4.75 -1.36 -29.58
CA ARG A 381 -4.61 -0.49 -30.74
C ARG A 381 -4.56 0.96 -30.27
N ASP A 382 -3.60 1.74 -30.77
CA ASP A 382 -3.67 3.18 -30.64
C ASP A 382 -4.99 3.62 -31.30
N ARG A 383 -5.87 4.29 -30.55
CA ARG A 383 -7.02 4.96 -31.16
C ARG A 383 -6.43 6.00 -32.10
N LEU A 384 -6.46 5.73 -33.39
CA LEU A 384 -6.26 6.75 -34.40
C LEU A 384 -7.18 7.90 -34.03
N GLU A 385 -6.61 9.08 -33.82
CA GLU A 385 -7.38 10.32 -33.76
C GLU A 385 -8.21 10.37 -35.04
N VAL A 386 -9.48 10.03 -34.95
CA VAL A 386 -10.43 10.41 -35.97
C VAL A 386 -10.60 11.91 -35.78
N ARG A 387 -9.78 12.66 -36.49
CA ARG A 387 -10.02 14.10 -36.65
C ARG A 387 -11.31 14.24 -37.47
N PRO A 388 -12.22 15.10 -37.01
CA PRO A 388 -13.42 15.43 -37.77
C PRO A 388 -13.09 16.13 -39.09
#